data_b5f7d842c6e844c8b3dcec90444b54e2
#
_entry.id   b5f7d842c6e844c8b3dcec90444b54e2
#
_cell.length_a   1.000
_cell.length_b   1.000
_cell.length_c   1.000
_cell.angle_alpha   90.00
_cell.angle_beta   90.00
_cell.angle_gamma   90.00
#
_symmetry.space_group_name_H-M   'P 1'
#
loop_
_entity.id
_entity.type
_entity.pdbx_description
1 polymer ?
#
loop_
_entity_poly.entity_id
_entity_poly.type
_entity_poly.pdbx_seq_one_letter_code
_entity_poly.pdbx_strand_id
1 'polypeptide(L)'
;FTPSYGTQDVTLLSIKMANFHYLSSTLSEGTLVNLLNKYYFFAGKVAQLYNGKVTYCSEDEVVINFASEQLEEEQAFYAICSGQLFLQLVGELNDIEGEHIAAKFKLAVHSGPVVSGLYSPLTQKRNNLTGKTLDATRKICDEAPNNSLLISENCFDHAGSATRIDAEEFSAIEDGMEMKTYLSNDPMSDNFLLLERQALQLATLYSD
;
A
#
# COMPACT_ATOMS: atom_id res chain seq x y z
N PHE A 1 -25.50 24.71 0.49
CA PHE A 1 -24.21 24.02 0.32
C PHE A 1 -24.34 23.02 -0.84
N THR A 2 -23.59 23.23 -1.92
CA THR A 2 -23.54 22.27 -3.02
C THR A 2 -22.31 21.38 -2.80
N PRO A 3 -22.48 20.07 -2.56
CA PRO A 3 -21.33 19.19 -2.40
C PRO A 3 -20.50 19.16 -3.69
N SER A 4 -19.21 19.44 -3.58
CA SER A 4 -18.29 19.24 -4.70
C SER A 4 -17.83 17.79 -4.68
N TYR A 5 -18.20 17.03 -5.69
CA TYR A 5 -17.73 15.67 -5.88
C TYR A 5 -17.33 15.45 -7.35
N GLY A 6 -16.44 14.52 -7.56
CA GLY A 6 -16.01 14.13 -8.90
C GLY A 6 -15.62 12.67 -8.95
N THR A 7 -15.65 12.07 -10.13
CA THR A 7 -15.13 10.74 -10.38
C THR A 7 -13.77 10.85 -11.02
N GLN A 8 -12.81 10.06 -10.54
CA GLN A 8 -11.42 10.08 -10.97
C GLN A 8 -10.89 8.64 -11.05
N ASP A 9 -10.15 8.33 -12.11
CA ASP A 9 -9.43 7.07 -12.21
C ASP A 9 -8.13 7.15 -11.44
N VAL A 10 -7.91 6.19 -10.55
CA VAL A 10 -6.77 6.14 -9.65
C VAL A 10 -6.21 4.74 -9.56
N THR A 11 -4.99 4.64 -9.05
CA THR A 11 -4.44 3.40 -8.49
C THR A 11 -4.29 3.57 -6.99
N LEU A 12 -4.83 2.62 -6.24
CA LEU A 12 -4.76 2.59 -4.78
C LEU A 12 -3.81 1.50 -4.33
N LEU A 13 -2.97 1.83 -3.34
CA LEU A 13 -2.17 0.88 -2.57
C LEU A 13 -2.72 0.83 -1.15
N SER A 14 -3.20 -0.33 -0.74
CA SER A 14 -3.57 -0.61 0.66
C SER A 14 -2.43 -1.34 1.34
N ILE A 15 -2.03 -0.84 2.50
CA ILE A 15 -1.01 -1.43 3.38
C ILE A 15 -1.69 -1.75 4.70
N LYS A 16 -1.80 -3.03 5.05
CA LYS A 16 -2.45 -3.48 6.27
C LYS A 16 -1.50 -4.27 7.16
N MET A 17 -1.45 -3.91 8.44
CA MET A 17 -0.71 -4.68 9.45
C MET A 17 -1.52 -5.91 9.84
N ALA A 18 -1.12 -7.07 9.32
CA ALA A 18 -1.88 -8.31 9.45
C ALA A 18 -1.94 -8.85 10.88
N ASN A 19 -0.92 -8.62 11.67
CA ASN A 19 -0.81 -9.09 13.06
C ASN A 19 -1.03 -7.97 14.10
N PHE A 20 -1.78 -6.93 13.74
CA PHE A 20 -2.06 -5.81 14.64
C PHE A 20 -2.69 -6.25 15.97
N HIS A 21 -3.68 -7.15 15.94
CA HIS A 21 -4.31 -7.66 17.15
C HIS A 21 -3.34 -8.37 18.09
N TYR A 22 -2.46 -9.20 17.53
CA TYR A 22 -1.42 -9.87 18.32
C TYR A 22 -0.46 -8.86 18.94
N LEU A 23 0.02 -7.89 18.17
CA LEU A 23 0.93 -6.86 18.65
C LEU A 23 0.29 -5.97 19.71
N SER A 24 -0.97 -5.57 19.51
CA SER A 24 -1.70 -4.72 20.45
C SER A 24 -1.98 -5.43 21.78
N SER A 25 -2.14 -6.75 21.79
CA SER A 25 -2.33 -7.53 23.01
C SER A 25 -1.04 -7.94 23.71
N THR A 26 0.09 -7.87 23.04
CA THR A 26 1.38 -8.37 23.51
C THR A 26 2.34 -7.25 23.93
N LEU A 27 2.33 -6.15 23.17
CA LEU A 27 3.22 -5.00 23.39
C LEU A 27 2.62 -4.02 24.40
N SER A 28 3.48 -3.29 25.10
CA SER A 28 3.04 -2.13 25.87
C SER A 28 2.49 -1.05 24.91
N GLU A 29 1.61 -0.18 25.41
CA GLU A 29 1.04 0.92 24.61
C GLU A 29 2.13 1.79 23.99
N GLY A 30 3.15 2.16 24.74
CA GLY A 30 4.25 2.98 24.24
C GLY A 30 5.05 2.30 23.13
N THR A 31 5.34 1.00 23.28
CA THR A 31 6.03 0.23 22.24
C THR A 31 5.18 0.10 20.98
N LEU A 32 3.89 -0.15 21.12
CA LEU A 32 2.96 -0.23 20.00
C LEU A 32 2.88 1.10 19.24
N VAL A 33 2.73 2.22 19.96
CA VAL A 33 2.67 3.55 19.34
C VAL A 33 3.96 3.86 18.58
N ASN A 34 5.11 3.56 19.15
CA ASN A 34 6.39 3.76 18.46
C ASN A 34 6.50 2.90 17.20
N LEU A 35 6.05 1.65 17.27
CA LEU A 35 6.04 0.73 16.14
C LEU A 35 5.15 1.25 15.00
N LEU A 36 3.92 1.67 15.31
CA LEU A 36 2.97 2.22 14.34
C LEU A 36 3.51 3.51 13.71
N ASN A 37 4.03 4.43 14.52
CA ASN A 37 4.61 5.68 14.04
C ASN A 37 5.77 5.42 13.07
N LYS A 38 6.63 4.46 13.36
CA LYS A 38 7.72 4.07 12.49
C LYS A 38 7.23 3.61 11.13
N TYR A 39 6.35 2.62 11.08
CA TYR A 39 5.87 2.09 9.80
C TYR A 39 5.03 3.10 9.02
N TYR A 40 4.24 3.92 9.68
CA TYR A 40 3.45 4.95 9.01
C TYR A 40 4.32 6.09 8.48
N PHE A 41 5.38 6.45 9.19
CA PHE A 41 6.39 7.36 8.68
C PHE A 41 6.98 6.82 7.36
N PHE A 42 7.36 5.56 7.32
CA PHE A 42 7.91 4.95 6.12
C PHE A 42 6.90 4.79 4.99
N ALA A 43 5.66 4.45 5.29
CA ALA A 43 4.61 4.44 4.29
C ALA A 43 4.44 5.81 3.62
N GLY A 44 4.48 6.88 4.41
CA GLY A 44 4.48 8.26 3.90
C GLY A 44 5.69 8.60 3.04
N LYS A 45 6.89 8.18 3.45
CA LYS A 45 8.13 8.39 2.68
C LYS A 45 8.12 7.63 1.35
N VAL A 46 7.68 6.39 1.36
CA VAL A 46 7.53 5.58 0.15
C VAL A 46 6.52 6.21 -0.81
N ALA A 47 5.38 6.68 -0.28
CA ALA A 47 4.40 7.40 -1.08
C ALA A 47 5.00 8.64 -1.76
N GLN A 48 5.75 9.45 -1.02
CA GLN A 48 6.40 10.65 -1.57
C GLN A 48 7.37 10.35 -2.70
N LEU A 49 8.15 9.27 -2.60
CA LEU A 49 9.12 8.88 -3.62
C LEU A 49 8.47 8.54 -4.97
N TYR A 50 7.24 8.05 -4.95
CA TYR A 50 6.51 7.61 -6.14
C TYR A 50 5.29 8.49 -6.46
N ASN A 51 5.26 9.72 -5.97
CA ASN A 51 4.18 10.70 -6.19
C ASN A 51 2.80 10.21 -5.74
N GLY A 52 2.75 9.35 -4.75
CA GLY A 52 1.54 8.92 -4.08
C GLY A 52 1.17 9.88 -2.94
N LYS A 53 -0.09 9.85 -2.58
CA LYS A 53 -0.64 10.63 -1.47
C LYS A 53 -1.35 9.71 -0.49
N VAL A 54 -0.97 9.79 0.79
CA VAL A 54 -1.71 9.09 1.85
C VAL A 54 -3.08 9.74 1.99
N THR A 55 -4.13 8.95 1.76
CA THR A 55 -5.52 9.42 1.82
C THR A 55 -6.29 8.88 3.01
N TYR A 56 -5.81 7.80 3.60
CA TYR A 56 -6.41 7.18 4.78
C TYR A 56 -5.31 6.58 5.65
N CYS A 57 -5.44 6.74 6.94
CA CYS A 57 -4.56 6.14 7.93
C CYS A 57 -5.37 5.80 9.17
N SER A 58 -5.31 4.55 9.59
CA SER A 58 -5.88 4.04 10.84
C SER A 58 -4.81 3.31 11.65
N GLU A 59 -5.24 2.61 12.69
CA GLU A 59 -4.35 1.83 13.55
C GLU A 59 -3.60 0.72 12.80
N ASP A 60 -4.25 0.09 11.82
CA ASP A 60 -3.73 -1.09 11.13
C ASP A 60 -3.69 -0.97 9.61
N GLU A 61 -4.10 0.19 9.04
CA GLU A 61 -4.20 0.37 7.59
C GLU A 61 -3.72 1.76 7.15
N VAL A 62 -2.99 1.78 6.04
CA VAL A 62 -2.69 3.00 5.28
C VAL A 62 -3.13 2.79 3.83
N VAL A 63 -3.85 3.77 3.28
CA VAL A 63 -4.21 3.79 1.85
C VAL A 63 -3.53 4.96 1.17
N ILE A 64 -2.82 4.65 0.09
CA ILE A 64 -2.08 5.61 -0.73
C ILE A 64 -2.75 5.70 -2.11
N ASN A 65 -3.01 6.91 -2.54
CA ASN A 65 -3.60 7.22 -3.84
C ASN A 65 -2.53 7.72 -4.81
N PHE A 66 -2.48 7.12 -5.99
CA PHE A 66 -1.62 7.51 -7.11
C PHE A 66 -2.49 8.07 -8.25
N ALA A 67 -3.04 9.26 -8.03
CA ALA A 67 -3.97 9.93 -8.94
C ALA A 67 -3.43 11.27 -9.46
N SER A 68 -2.12 11.39 -9.55
CA SER A 68 -1.49 12.62 -10.03
C SER A 68 -1.71 12.83 -11.54
N GLU A 69 -1.18 13.92 -12.09
CA GLU A 69 -1.22 14.28 -13.51
C GLU A 69 -0.46 13.30 -14.44
N GLN A 70 -0.02 12.17 -13.89
CA GLN A 70 0.69 11.14 -14.62
C GLN A 70 -0.26 10.28 -15.46
N LEU A 71 0.29 9.62 -16.47
CA LEU A 71 -0.43 8.62 -17.26
C LEU A 71 -0.87 7.46 -16.34
N GLU A 72 -2.02 6.85 -16.61
CA GLU A 72 -2.56 5.72 -15.85
C GLU A 72 -1.55 4.58 -15.72
N GLU A 73 -0.79 4.31 -16.78
CA GLU A 73 0.28 3.31 -16.79
C GLU A 73 1.37 3.63 -15.75
N GLU A 74 1.78 4.87 -15.63
CA GLU A 74 2.79 5.30 -14.65
C GLU A 74 2.24 5.24 -13.23
N GLN A 75 0.98 5.64 -13.01
CA GLN A 75 0.32 5.56 -11.72
C GLN A 75 0.30 4.12 -11.20
N ALA A 76 -0.12 3.17 -12.04
CA ALA A 76 -0.17 1.76 -11.69
C ALA A 76 1.23 1.19 -11.40
N PHE A 77 2.21 1.50 -12.24
CA PHE A 77 3.59 1.05 -12.05
C PHE A 77 4.22 1.62 -10.77
N TYR A 78 4.04 2.89 -10.50
CA TYR A 78 4.56 3.53 -9.29
C TYR A 78 3.90 3.00 -8.02
N ALA A 79 2.62 2.70 -8.07
CA ALA A 79 1.92 2.07 -6.94
C ALA A 79 2.50 0.68 -6.63
N ILE A 80 2.79 -0.12 -7.66
CA ILE A 80 3.42 -1.43 -7.50
C ILE A 80 4.83 -1.29 -6.92
N CYS A 81 5.65 -0.40 -7.47
CA CYS A 81 7.00 -0.13 -6.97
C CYS A 81 6.97 0.34 -5.50
N SER A 82 6.01 1.19 -5.14
CA SER A 82 5.81 1.64 -3.75
C SER A 82 5.52 0.48 -2.81
N GLY A 83 4.65 -0.45 -3.21
CA GLY A 83 4.35 -1.64 -2.42
C GLY A 83 5.57 -2.54 -2.24
N GLN A 84 6.31 -2.78 -3.31
CA GLN A 84 7.55 -3.56 -3.28
C GLN A 84 8.62 -2.91 -2.39
N LEU A 85 8.81 -1.59 -2.52
CA LEU A 85 9.75 -0.84 -1.68
C LEU A 85 9.36 -0.92 -0.20
N PHE A 86 8.08 -0.77 0.11
CA PHE A 86 7.61 -0.87 1.50
C PHE A 86 7.89 -2.25 2.10
N LEU A 87 7.63 -3.33 1.37
CA LEU A 87 7.92 -4.70 1.84
C LEU A 87 9.42 -4.94 2.04
N GLN A 88 10.24 -4.43 1.15
CA GLN A 88 11.68 -4.54 1.28
C GLN A 88 12.21 -3.78 2.49
N LEU A 89 11.66 -2.59 2.73
CA LEU A 89 11.97 -1.78 3.91
C LEU A 89 11.55 -2.49 5.21
N VAL A 90 10.39 -3.13 5.23
CA VAL A 90 9.93 -3.93 6.38
C VAL A 90 10.92 -5.06 6.67
N GLY A 91 11.41 -5.76 5.65
CA GLY A 91 12.43 -6.78 5.79
C GLY A 91 13.72 -6.26 6.45
N GLU A 92 14.23 -5.13 5.95
CA GLU A 92 15.42 -4.47 6.51
C GLU A 92 15.21 -4.06 7.98
N LEU A 93 14.07 -3.47 8.32
CA LEU A 93 13.75 -3.04 9.68
C LEU A 93 13.59 -4.22 10.64
N ASN A 94 12.98 -5.31 10.20
CA ASN A 94 12.82 -6.51 11.02
C ASN A 94 14.17 -7.18 11.29
N ASP A 95 15.10 -7.17 10.34
CA ASP A 95 16.45 -7.69 10.54
C ASP A 95 17.23 -6.90 11.60
N ILE A 96 17.02 -5.58 11.68
CA ILE A 96 17.65 -4.72 12.68
C ILE A 96 17.07 -4.94 14.08
N GLU A 97 15.75 -5.14 14.20
CA GLU A 97 15.04 -5.19 15.49
C GLU A 97 14.93 -6.61 16.07
N GLY A 98 15.20 -7.64 15.29
CA GLY A 98 15.02 -9.04 15.66
C GLY A 98 13.58 -9.53 15.57
N GLU A 99 13.40 -10.85 15.55
CA GLU A 99 12.12 -11.49 15.24
C GLU A 99 11.00 -11.27 16.26
N HIS A 100 11.32 -10.80 17.47
CA HIS A 100 10.35 -10.72 18.57
C HIS A 100 9.28 -9.62 18.39
N ILE A 101 9.54 -8.63 17.52
CA ILE A 101 8.68 -7.47 17.32
C ILE A 101 8.32 -7.34 15.84
N ALA A 102 8.39 -8.42 15.08
CA ALA A 102 8.15 -8.39 13.63
C ALA A 102 6.69 -8.06 13.31
N ALA A 103 6.44 -6.90 12.71
CA ALA A 103 5.19 -6.57 12.09
C ALA A 103 5.06 -7.32 10.75
N LYS A 104 3.86 -7.83 10.47
CA LYS A 104 3.53 -8.51 9.22
C LYS A 104 2.52 -7.68 8.46
N PHE A 105 2.77 -7.51 7.17
CA PHE A 105 1.93 -6.68 6.32
C PHE A 105 1.31 -7.46 5.17
N LYS A 106 0.09 -7.08 4.83
CA LYS A 106 -0.59 -7.48 3.62
C LYS A 106 -0.79 -6.25 2.75
N LEU A 107 -0.41 -6.33 1.49
CA LEU A 107 -0.52 -5.21 0.55
C LEU A 107 -1.34 -5.62 -0.67
N ALA A 108 -2.08 -4.66 -1.19
CA ALA A 108 -2.75 -4.79 -2.48
C ALA A 108 -2.72 -3.49 -3.27
N VAL A 109 -2.59 -3.60 -4.57
CA VAL A 109 -2.77 -2.49 -5.52
C VAL A 109 -3.90 -2.83 -6.48
N HIS A 110 -4.75 -1.84 -6.73
CA HIS A 110 -5.88 -1.95 -7.64
C HIS A 110 -6.15 -0.62 -8.33
N SER A 111 -6.51 -0.66 -9.61
CA SER A 111 -6.83 0.51 -10.41
C SER A 111 -8.31 0.54 -10.74
N GLY A 112 -8.91 1.71 -10.68
CA GLY A 112 -10.30 1.90 -11.02
C GLY A 112 -10.80 3.30 -10.68
N PRO A 113 -12.08 3.59 -10.94
CA PRO A 113 -12.68 4.86 -10.60
C PRO A 113 -12.93 4.99 -9.11
N VAL A 114 -12.71 6.18 -8.57
CA VAL A 114 -13.12 6.56 -7.20
C VAL A 114 -13.92 7.84 -7.24
N VAL A 115 -14.78 8.01 -6.25
CA VAL A 115 -15.48 9.26 -6.01
C VAL A 115 -14.67 10.04 -4.97
N SER A 116 -14.22 11.22 -5.35
CA SER A 116 -13.61 12.17 -4.41
C SER A 116 -14.63 13.22 -4.04
N GLY A 117 -14.72 13.53 -2.77
CA GLY A 117 -15.65 14.54 -2.27
C GLY A 117 -15.10 15.28 -1.08
N LEU A 118 -15.49 16.55 -0.99
CA LEU A 118 -15.19 17.37 0.17
C LEU A 118 -16.27 17.15 1.22
N TYR A 119 -15.93 16.46 2.29
CA TYR A 119 -16.81 16.29 3.45
C TYR A 119 -16.53 17.41 4.45
N SER A 120 -17.61 18.03 4.91
CA SER A 120 -17.53 19.16 5.85
C SER A 120 -18.27 18.81 7.14
N PRO A 121 -17.70 17.97 8.03
CA PRO A 121 -18.22 17.90 9.38
C PRO A 121 -18.05 19.27 10.04
N LEU A 122 -18.85 19.57 11.03
CA LEU A 122 -19.02 20.92 11.62
C LEU A 122 -17.73 21.71 11.86
N THR A 123 -16.61 21.05 12.07
CA THR A 123 -15.34 21.68 12.45
C THR A 123 -14.18 21.49 11.48
N GLN A 124 -14.27 20.56 10.53
CA GLN A 124 -13.16 20.24 9.63
C GLN A 124 -13.67 19.82 8.25
N LYS A 125 -13.01 20.34 7.22
CA LYS A 125 -13.20 19.88 5.85
C LYS A 125 -12.21 18.76 5.56
N ARG A 126 -12.72 17.63 5.09
CA ARG A 126 -11.89 16.49 4.70
C ARG A 126 -12.21 16.08 3.26
N ASN A 127 -11.17 15.81 2.50
CA ASN A 127 -11.30 15.22 1.18
C ASN A 127 -11.07 13.70 1.31
N ASN A 128 -12.09 12.90 1.06
CA ASN A 128 -12.02 11.45 1.17
C ASN A 128 -12.34 10.79 -0.16
N LEU A 129 -11.71 9.65 -0.39
CA LEU A 129 -12.01 8.77 -1.50
C LEU A 129 -13.00 7.70 -1.04
N THR A 130 -14.01 7.46 -1.83
CA THR A 130 -15.01 6.41 -1.57
C THR A 130 -15.32 5.65 -2.84
N GLY A 131 -15.93 4.49 -2.70
CA GLY A 131 -16.47 3.73 -3.81
C GLY A 131 -15.97 2.29 -3.88
N LYS A 132 -16.42 1.61 -4.91
CA LYS A 132 -16.17 0.18 -5.13
C LYS A 132 -14.69 -0.16 -5.32
N THR A 133 -13.90 0.76 -5.89
CA THR A 133 -12.46 0.55 -6.09
C THR A 133 -11.71 0.47 -4.78
N LEU A 134 -12.05 1.31 -3.79
CA LEU A 134 -11.47 1.23 -2.45
C LEU A 134 -11.86 -0.07 -1.75
N ASP A 135 -13.13 -0.44 -1.80
CA ASP A 135 -13.62 -1.69 -1.22
C ASP A 135 -12.96 -2.92 -1.86
N ALA A 136 -12.84 -2.95 -3.18
CA ALA A 136 -12.16 -4.02 -3.90
C ALA A 136 -10.67 -4.10 -3.53
N THR A 137 -9.99 -2.97 -3.42
CA THR A 137 -8.59 -2.91 -2.99
C THR A 137 -8.40 -3.54 -1.61
N ARG A 138 -9.29 -3.23 -0.66
CA ARG A 138 -9.26 -3.79 0.70
C ARG A 138 -9.53 -5.29 0.72
N LYS A 139 -10.46 -5.77 -0.09
CA LYS A 139 -10.77 -7.20 -0.20
C LYS A 139 -9.60 -7.99 -0.78
N ILE A 140 -8.96 -7.48 -1.82
CA ILE A 140 -7.74 -8.08 -2.38
C ILE A 140 -6.63 -8.09 -1.32
N CYS A 141 -6.47 -7.01 -0.57
CA CYS A 141 -5.49 -6.92 0.49
C CYS A 141 -5.69 -8.00 1.56
N ASP A 142 -6.93 -8.27 1.95
CA ASP A 142 -7.26 -9.32 2.92
C ASP A 142 -6.88 -10.73 2.44
N GLU A 143 -6.88 -10.96 1.14
CA GLU A 143 -6.48 -12.24 0.52
C GLU A 143 -4.96 -12.39 0.35
N ALA A 144 -4.20 -11.32 0.49
CA ALA A 144 -2.75 -11.37 0.32
C ALA A 144 -2.10 -12.26 1.40
N PRO A 145 -1.10 -13.08 1.05
CA PRO A 145 -0.24 -13.70 2.05
C PRO A 145 0.51 -12.65 2.88
N ASN A 146 0.94 -13.03 4.08
CA ASN A 146 1.74 -12.14 4.91
C ASN A 146 3.02 -11.70 4.20
N ASN A 147 3.37 -10.43 4.34
CA ASN A 147 4.53 -9.80 3.73
C ASN A 147 4.57 -9.94 2.20
N SER A 148 3.41 -9.84 1.58
CA SER A 148 3.23 -9.96 0.14
C SER A 148 2.37 -8.85 -0.42
N LEU A 149 2.54 -8.59 -1.72
CA LEU A 149 1.79 -7.64 -2.51
C LEU A 149 0.97 -8.38 -3.56
N LEU A 150 -0.36 -8.25 -3.50
CA LEU A 150 -1.25 -8.67 -4.58
C LEU A 150 -1.56 -7.50 -5.51
N ILE A 151 -1.51 -7.78 -6.80
CA ILE A 151 -1.79 -6.81 -7.87
C ILE A 151 -3.07 -7.28 -8.57
N SER A 152 -4.08 -6.41 -8.65
CA SER A 152 -5.27 -6.74 -9.43
C SER A 152 -4.93 -6.90 -10.91
N GLU A 153 -5.69 -7.72 -11.62
CA GLU A 153 -5.51 -7.90 -13.07
C GLU A 153 -5.55 -6.56 -13.81
N ASN A 154 -6.51 -5.71 -13.48
CA ASN A 154 -6.64 -4.38 -14.07
C ASN A 154 -5.38 -3.51 -13.85
N CYS A 155 -4.87 -3.45 -12.63
CA CYS A 155 -3.66 -2.72 -12.32
C CYS A 155 -2.42 -3.32 -13.00
N PHE A 156 -2.32 -4.65 -13.04
CA PHE A 156 -1.23 -5.37 -13.70
C PHE A 156 -1.16 -5.06 -15.20
N ASP A 157 -2.30 -5.08 -15.86
CA ASP A 157 -2.41 -4.76 -17.29
C ASP A 157 -2.08 -3.29 -17.56
N HIS A 158 -2.61 -2.36 -16.76
CA HIS A 158 -2.33 -0.93 -16.90
C HIS A 158 -0.84 -0.57 -16.71
N ALA A 159 -0.16 -1.24 -15.81
CA ALA A 159 1.24 -0.98 -15.53
C ALA A 159 2.21 -1.52 -16.59
N GLY A 160 1.74 -2.25 -17.58
CA GLY A 160 2.61 -2.99 -18.51
C GLY A 160 3.47 -4.03 -17.78
N SER A 161 2.94 -4.60 -16.71
CA SER A 161 3.69 -5.36 -15.71
C SER A 161 4.26 -6.67 -16.25
N ALA A 162 3.68 -7.23 -17.31
CA ALA A 162 4.19 -8.45 -17.93
C ALA A 162 5.66 -8.34 -18.38
N THR A 163 6.14 -7.12 -18.64
CA THR A 163 7.51 -6.86 -19.07
C THR A 163 8.39 -6.19 -18.00
N ARG A 164 7.79 -5.72 -16.91
CA ARG A 164 8.47 -4.91 -15.89
C ARG A 164 8.54 -5.55 -14.52
N ILE A 165 7.62 -6.47 -14.21
CA ILE A 165 7.42 -6.98 -12.85
C ILE A 165 7.38 -8.49 -12.91
N ASP A 166 8.18 -9.12 -12.05
CA ASP A 166 8.09 -10.55 -11.80
C ASP A 166 6.93 -10.84 -10.84
N ALA A 167 5.91 -11.50 -11.36
CA ALA A 167 4.74 -11.87 -10.60
C ALA A 167 4.13 -13.16 -11.15
N GLU A 168 3.48 -13.92 -10.28
CA GLU A 168 2.76 -15.14 -10.63
C GLU A 168 1.27 -14.97 -10.44
N GLU A 169 0.48 -15.67 -11.22
CA GLU A 169 -0.97 -15.69 -11.06
C GLU A 169 -1.36 -16.20 -9.67
N PHE A 170 -2.27 -15.50 -9.03
CA PHE A 170 -2.80 -15.84 -7.72
C PHE A 170 -4.32 -15.71 -7.75
N SER A 171 -5.01 -16.75 -7.30
CA SER A 171 -6.47 -16.75 -7.25
C SER A 171 -6.93 -16.23 -5.89
N ALA A 172 -7.58 -15.06 -5.89
CA ALA A 172 -8.21 -14.49 -4.73
C ALA A 172 -9.73 -14.73 -4.78
N ILE A 173 -10.38 -14.72 -3.62
CA ILE A 173 -11.84 -14.89 -3.54
C ILE A 173 -12.47 -13.59 -3.07
N GLU A 174 -13.34 -13.03 -3.89
CA GLU A 174 -14.14 -11.86 -3.57
C GLU A 174 -15.64 -12.23 -3.63
N ASP A 175 -16.34 -12.05 -2.53
CA ASP A 175 -17.79 -12.35 -2.41
C ASP A 175 -18.16 -13.76 -2.92
N GLY A 176 -17.29 -14.75 -2.68
CA GLY A 176 -17.50 -16.14 -3.11
C GLY A 176 -17.15 -16.41 -4.57
N MET A 177 -16.66 -15.42 -5.31
CA MET A 177 -16.19 -15.56 -6.68
C MET A 177 -14.68 -15.51 -6.75
N GLU A 178 -14.12 -16.35 -7.62
CA GLU A 178 -12.70 -16.37 -7.90
C GLU A 178 -12.32 -15.13 -8.71
N MET A 179 -11.30 -14.41 -8.25
CA MET A 179 -10.77 -13.25 -8.92
C MET A 179 -9.30 -13.47 -9.24
N LYS A 180 -8.92 -13.20 -10.48
CA LYS A 180 -7.53 -13.28 -10.92
C LYS A 180 -6.74 -12.08 -10.41
N THR A 181 -5.66 -12.38 -9.70
CA THR A 181 -4.68 -11.41 -9.25
C THR A 181 -3.27 -11.91 -9.58
N TYR A 182 -2.28 -11.08 -9.30
CA TYR A 182 -0.87 -11.42 -9.46
C TYR A 182 -0.14 -11.20 -8.14
N LEU A 183 0.52 -12.24 -7.67
CA LEU A 183 1.41 -12.14 -6.51
C LEU A 183 2.76 -11.64 -6.98
N SER A 184 3.15 -10.47 -6.51
CA SER A 184 4.47 -9.92 -6.79
C SER A 184 5.54 -10.76 -6.08
N ASN A 185 6.48 -11.27 -6.87
CA ASN A 185 7.71 -11.87 -6.37
C ASN A 185 8.75 -10.77 -6.13
N ASP A 186 10.01 -11.09 -6.24
CA ASP A 186 11.06 -10.09 -6.21
C ASP A 186 10.96 -9.15 -7.43
N PRO A 187 11.28 -7.86 -7.28
CA PRO A 187 11.36 -6.97 -8.43
C PRO A 187 12.34 -7.48 -9.49
N MET A 188 12.09 -7.19 -10.75
CA MET A 188 13.06 -7.47 -11.81
C MET A 188 14.44 -6.85 -11.47
N SER A 189 15.52 -7.49 -11.91
CA SER A 189 16.88 -7.20 -11.46
C SER A 189 17.27 -5.72 -11.43
N ASP A 190 16.88 -4.93 -12.42
CA ASP A 190 17.22 -3.50 -12.48
C ASP A 190 16.43 -2.68 -11.45
N ASN A 191 15.14 -3.00 -11.27
CA ASN A 191 14.30 -2.39 -10.24
C ASN A 191 14.70 -2.86 -8.83
N PHE A 192 15.12 -4.10 -8.68
CA PHE A 192 15.54 -4.66 -7.39
C PHE A 192 16.70 -3.86 -6.79
N LEU A 193 17.75 -3.58 -7.56
CA LEU A 193 18.89 -2.80 -7.10
C LEU A 193 18.51 -1.38 -6.68
N LEU A 194 17.59 -0.76 -7.43
CA LEU A 194 17.07 0.56 -7.09
C LEU A 194 16.28 0.53 -5.79
N LEU A 195 15.35 -0.41 -5.66
CA LEU A 195 14.49 -0.54 -4.48
C LEU A 195 15.30 -0.90 -3.24
N GLU A 196 16.27 -1.80 -3.36
CA GLU A 196 17.19 -2.15 -2.27
C GLU A 196 17.97 -0.92 -1.78
N ARG A 197 18.51 -0.14 -2.69
CA ARG A 197 19.21 1.10 -2.35
C ARG A 197 18.30 2.11 -1.68
N GLN A 198 17.08 2.30 -2.18
CA GLN A 198 16.08 3.17 -1.58
C GLN A 198 15.67 2.69 -0.18
N ALA A 199 15.47 1.39 0.01
CA ALA A 199 15.14 0.81 1.31
C ALA A 199 16.24 1.06 2.35
N LEU A 200 17.50 0.84 1.98
CA LEU A 200 18.65 1.10 2.85
C LEU A 200 18.76 2.58 3.22
N GLN A 201 18.57 3.48 2.27
CA GLN A 201 18.57 4.93 2.53
C GLN A 201 17.45 5.34 3.48
N LEU A 202 16.24 4.81 3.28
CA LEU A 202 15.10 5.13 4.15
C LEU A 202 15.29 4.56 5.56
N ALA A 203 15.81 3.35 5.69
CA ALA A 203 16.07 2.73 6.99
C ALA A 203 17.04 3.56 7.83
N THR A 204 18.05 4.18 7.22
CA THR A 204 19.00 5.05 7.93
C THR A 204 18.38 6.33 8.46
N LEU A 205 17.33 6.85 7.84
CA LEU A 205 16.65 8.08 8.29
C LEU A 205 15.95 7.94 9.64
N TYR A 206 15.64 6.74 10.05
CA TYR A 206 14.96 6.51 11.33
C TYR A 206 15.90 6.25 12.49
N SER A 207 17.17 5.97 12.20
CA SER A 207 18.19 5.67 13.20
C SER A 207 18.88 6.94 13.77
N ASP A 208 18.66 8.08 13.16
CA ASP A 208 19.14 9.41 13.53
C ASP A 208 18.07 10.21 14.29
#